data_48461cd8e59b6454c2397e784a5a6e8a
#
_entry.id   48461cd8e59b6454c2397e784a5a6e8a
#
_cell.length_a   1.000
_cell.length_b   1.000
_cell.length_c   1.000
_cell.angle_alpha   90.00
_cell.angle_beta   90.00
_cell.angle_gamma   90.00
#
_symmetry.space_group_name_H-M   'P 1'
#
loop_
_entity.id
_entity.type
_entity.pdbx_description
1 polymer ?
#
loop_
_entity_poly.entity_id
_entity_poly.type
_entity_poly.pdbx_seq_one_letter_code
_entity_poly.pdbx_strand_id
1 'polypeptide(L)'
;TPLYSSAASDVYKRQDNIFHGQHFTEKLLRAAAADKGATVFGYWVRDPERFGVVEFDAQGQAISIEEKPTQPRSSYAVTGLYFYDNDVIEIAKAVKPSKRGELEITDVNNAYLQRGDLRVERFGRGFAWLDTGTHDSLLEASQYVQTIEHRQGLKVACLEEIAYGQGWIDRECLLRQAQAFGKTGYGQYLFSLAEEN
;
A
#
# COMPACT_ATOMS: atom_id res chain seq x y z
N THR A 1 -17.07 12.37 -2.03
CA THR A 1 -17.72 11.62 -0.94
C THR A 1 -16.63 11.09 -0.05
N PRO A 2 -16.59 11.41 1.25
CA PRO A 2 -15.54 10.93 2.12
C PRO A 2 -15.64 9.41 2.28
N LEU A 3 -14.55 8.72 1.98
CA LEU A 3 -14.37 7.29 2.19
C LEU A 3 -14.17 7.00 3.69
N TYR A 4 -15.18 7.27 4.49
CA TYR A 4 -15.20 6.81 5.88
C TYR A 4 -15.96 5.49 5.92
N SER A 5 -15.25 4.40 5.78
CA SER A 5 -15.81 3.12 6.15
C SER A 5 -15.59 2.91 7.65
N SER A 6 -16.63 2.47 8.33
CA SER A 6 -16.56 2.06 9.74
C SER A 6 -15.68 0.80 9.94
N ALA A 7 -15.22 0.19 8.86
CA ALA A 7 -14.23 -0.89 8.83
C ALA A 7 -12.78 -0.37 8.94
N ALA A 8 -12.57 0.94 8.98
CA ALA A 8 -11.24 1.55 8.99
C ALA A 8 -10.43 1.27 10.27
N SER A 9 -11.02 0.68 11.32
CA SER A 9 -10.28 0.38 12.55
C SER A 9 -9.20 -0.69 12.40
N ASP A 10 -9.31 -1.59 11.41
CA ASP A 10 -8.32 -2.63 11.17
C ASP A 10 -7.25 -2.26 10.13
N VAL A 11 -7.42 -1.17 9.40
CA VAL A 11 -6.43 -0.63 8.45
C VAL A 11 -5.16 -0.16 9.16
N TYR A 12 -5.23 0.11 10.46
CA TYR A 12 -4.10 0.59 11.26
C TYR A 12 -2.96 -0.41 11.43
N LYS A 13 -3.17 -1.69 11.18
CA LYS A 13 -2.17 -2.74 11.45
C LYS A 13 -1.03 -2.81 10.42
N ARG A 14 -1.09 -2.03 9.33
CA ARG A 14 -0.10 -2.03 8.25
C ARG A 14 0.43 -0.64 7.90
N GLN A 15 0.44 0.28 8.87
CA GLN A 15 0.99 1.63 8.74
C GLN A 15 2.51 1.63 8.52
N ASP A 16 3.14 0.50 8.75
CA ASP A 16 4.55 0.23 8.58
C ASP A 16 4.96 -0.13 7.15
N ASN A 17 4.09 0.13 6.17
CA ASN A 17 4.36 -0.15 4.76
C ASN A 17 4.59 1.14 3.97
N ILE A 18 5.70 1.21 3.25
CA ILE A 18 6.03 2.27 2.30
C ILE A 18 5.92 1.72 0.89
N PHE A 19 5.18 2.44 0.05
CA PHE A 19 5.00 2.14 -1.37
C PHE A 19 5.55 3.29 -2.20
N HIS A 20 6.48 3.00 -3.10
CA HIS A 20 7.03 4.00 -4.00
C HIS A 20 7.34 3.41 -5.37
N GLY A 21 6.89 4.07 -6.44
CA GLY A 21 7.16 3.65 -7.80
C GLY A 21 6.23 4.28 -8.82
N GLN A 22 6.62 4.16 -10.09
CA GLN A 22 5.83 4.70 -11.20
C GLN A 22 4.47 4.02 -11.33
N HIS A 23 3.47 4.78 -11.80
CA HIS A 23 2.09 4.31 -12.03
C HIS A 23 1.36 3.81 -10.78
N PHE A 24 1.83 4.15 -9.58
CA PHE A 24 1.19 3.72 -8.35
C PHE A 24 -0.22 4.29 -8.22
N THR A 25 -0.39 5.60 -8.42
CA THR A 25 -1.69 6.27 -8.38
C THR A 25 -2.69 5.66 -9.35
N GLU A 26 -2.27 5.34 -10.58
CA GLU A 26 -3.13 4.70 -11.58
C GLU A 26 -3.63 3.32 -11.11
N LYS A 27 -2.75 2.53 -10.46
CA LYS A 27 -3.12 1.23 -9.89
C LYS A 27 -4.13 1.38 -8.75
N LEU A 28 -3.95 2.38 -7.89
CA LEU A 28 -4.88 2.68 -6.80
C LEU A 28 -6.25 3.10 -7.34
N LEU A 29 -6.28 3.99 -8.33
CA LEU A 29 -7.53 4.45 -8.95
C LEU A 29 -8.29 3.31 -9.63
N ARG A 30 -7.59 2.40 -10.32
CA ARG A 30 -8.21 1.19 -10.89
C ARG A 30 -8.80 0.28 -9.82
N ALA A 31 -8.06 0.07 -8.72
CA ALA A 31 -8.55 -0.74 -7.62
C ALA A 31 -9.77 -0.11 -6.93
N ALA A 32 -9.75 1.22 -6.74
CA ALA A 32 -10.84 1.98 -6.13
C ALA A 32 -12.10 2.06 -7.01
N ALA A 33 -11.94 2.00 -8.34
CA ALA A 33 -13.04 2.04 -9.29
C ALA A 33 -13.76 0.70 -9.44
N ALA A 34 -13.30 -0.35 -8.80
CA ALA A 34 -13.92 -1.66 -8.87
C ALA A 34 -15.17 -1.71 -7.99
N ASP A 35 -16.35 -1.92 -8.60
CA ASP A 35 -17.64 -1.93 -7.91
C ASP A 35 -17.83 -3.16 -7.00
N LYS A 36 -17.15 -4.26 -7.30
CA LYS A 36 -17.29 -5.54 -6.57
C LYS A 36 -15.96 -6.25 -6.42
N GLY A 37 -15.91 -7.07 -5.36
CA GLY A 37 -14.83 -7.96 -5.06
C GLY A 37 -13.69 -7.28 -4.30
N ALA A 38 -12.56 -7.94 -4.30
CA ALA A 38 -11.34 -7.47 -3.65
C ALA A 38 -10.21 -7.25 -4.66
N THR A 39 -9.36 -6.25 -4.37
CA THR A 39 -8.09 -6.07 -5.05
C THR A 39 -6.98 -6.04 -4.01
N VAL A 40 -6.01 -6.92 -4.17
CA VAL A 40 -4.79 -6.99 -3.37
C VAL A 40 -3.56 -6.78 -4.27
N PHE A 41 -2.42 -6.47 -3.67
CA PHE A 41 -1.22 -6.18 -4.42
C PHE A 41 -0.13 -7.19 -4.10
N GLY A 42 0.42 -7.82 -5.14
CA GLY A 42 1.51 -8.78 -5.05
C GLY A 42 2.86 -8.14 -5.39
N TYR A 43 3.85 -8.38 -4.56
CA TYR A 43 5.22 -7.92 -4.74
C TYR A 43 6.20 -9.07 -4.67
N TRP A 44 7.17 -9.10 -5.59
CA TRP A 44 8.19 -10.14 -5.62
C TRP A 44 9.22 -9.91 -4.52
N VAL A 45 9.37 -10.88 -3.61
CA VAL A 45 10.30 -10.84 -2.48
C VAL A 45 11.26 -12.03 -2.52
N ARG A 46 12.36 -11.90 -1.80
CA ARG A 46 13.36 -12.97 -1.66
C ARG A 46 12.99 -13.96 -0.55
N ASP A 47 12.25 -13.50 0.46
CA ASP A 47 11.89 -14.20 1.69
C ASP A 47 10.35 -14.31 1.86
N PRO A 48 9.66 -14.98 0.91
CA PRO A 48 8.19 -15.01 0.86
C PRO A 48 7.55 -15.68 2.09
N GLU A 49 8.26 -16.57 2.78
CA GLU A 49 7.78 -17.28 3.97
C GLU A 49 7.40 -16.36 5.14
N ARG A 50 7.76 -15.09 5.07
CA ARG A 50 7.41 -14.08 6.08
C ARG A 50 6.01 -13.49 5.90
N PHE A 51 5.39 -13.70 4.75
CA PHE A 51 4.19 -13.00 4.27
C PHE A 51 3.09 -13.95 3.86
N GLY A 52 1.91 -13.42 3.58
CA GLY A 52 0.92 -14.12 2.76
C GLY A 52 1.44 -14.27 1.34
N VAL A 53 1.50 -15.48 0.81
CA VAL A 53 2.07 -15.79 -0.52
C VAL A 53 0.97 -16.14 -1.49
N VAL A 54 0.93 -15.44 -2.63
CA VAL A 54 -0.02 -15.73 -3.70
C VAL A 54 0.64 -16.58 -4.79
N GLU A 55 -0.03 -17.66 -5.18
CA GLU A 55 0.35 -18.52 -6.29
C GLU A 55 -0.51 -18.17 -7.52
N PHE A 56 0.10 -18.20 -8.70
CA PHE A 56 -0.55 -17.90 -9.98
C PHE A 56 -0.51 -19.12 -10.91
N ASP A 57 -1.55 -19.27 -11.71
CA ASP A 57 -1.55 -20.19 -12.83
C ASP A 57 -0.73 -19.67 -14.03
N ALA A 58 -0.71 -20.47 -15.10
CA ALA A 58 -0.01 -20.12 -16.35
C ALA A 58 -0.61 -18.90 -17.07
N GLN A 59 -1.87 -18.54 -16.76
CA GLN A 59 -2.57 -17.38 -17.31
C GLN A 59 -2.39 -16.14 -16.43
N GLY A 60 -1.70 -16.27 -15.27
CA GLY A 60 -1.42 -15.20 -14.32
C GLY A 60 -2.59 -14.89 -13.40
N GLN A 61 -3.57 -15.81 -13.28
CA GLN A 61 -4.65 -15.70 -12.31
C GLN A 61 -4.22 -16.27 -10.96
N ALA A 62 -4.60 -15.63 -9.86
CA ALA A 62 -4.35 -16.14 -8.52
C ALA A 62 -5.15 -17.42 -8.29
N ILE A 63 -4.48 -18.48 -7.84
CA ILE A 63 -5.10 -19.79 -7.56
C ILE A 63 -5.05 -20.19 -6.10
N SER A 64 -4.12 -19.63 -5.33
CA SER A 64 -4.05 -19.84 -3.88
C SER A 64 -3.38 -18.66 -3.18
N ILE A 65 -3.73 -18.44 -1.90
CA ILE A 65 -3.00 -17.56 -0.99
C ILE A 65 -2.77 -18.32 0.31
N GLU A 66 -1.53 -18.42 0.75
CA GLU A 66 -1.15 -19.10 1.98
C GLU A 66 -0.41 -18.14 2.91
N GLU A 67 -0.85 -18.08 4.18
CA GLU A 67 -0.21 -17.22 5.19
C GLU A 67 1.06 -17.87 5.72
N LYS A 68 2.19 -17.18 5.57
CA LYS A 68 3.52 -17.57 6.08
C LYS A 68 3.83 -19.05 5.84
N PRO A 69 3.80 -19.50 4.58
CA PRO A 69 4.03 -20.91 4.27
C PRO A 69 5.47 -21.32 4.60
N THR A 70 5.64 -22.52 5.14
CA THR A 70 6.99 -23.09 5.38
C THR A 70 7.69 -23.47 4.07
N GLN A 71 6.93 -23.72 3.01
CA GLN A 71 7.42 -24.02 1.67
C GLN A 71 6.64 -23.18 0.66
N PRO A 72 7.04 -21.92 0.41
CA PRO A 72 6.35 -21.04 -0.51
C PRO A 72 6.32 -21.59 -1.93
N ARG A 73 5.15 -21.54 -2.59
CA ARG A 73 4.99 -21.99 -3.98
C ARG A 73 5.27 -20.87 -4.98
N SER A 74 5.45 -19.66 -4.50
CA SER A 74 5.77 -18.49 -5.30
C SER A 74 6.59 -17.50 -4.46
N SER A 75 7.22 -16.53 -5.11
CA SER A 75 7.89 -15.40 -4.44
C SER A 75 7.02 -14.14 -4.37
N TYR A 76 5.74 -14.22 -4.73
CA TYR A 76 4.86 -13.06 -4.65
C TYR A 76 4.20 -12.96 -3.27
N ALA A 77 4.68 -12.02 -2.46
CA ALA A 77 4.07 -11.65 -1.20
C ALA A 77 2.86 -10.74 -1.44
N VAL A 78 1.78 -10.94 -0.70
CA VAL A 78 0.66 -10.00 -0.61
C VAL A 78 1.08 -8.85 0.30
N THR A 79 1.04 -7.64 -0.24
CA THR A 79 1.45 -6.43 0.51
C THR A 79 0.38 -5.99 1.51
N GLY A 80 0.67 -4.97 2.32
CA GLY A 80 -0.26 -4.41 3.30
C GLY A 80 -1.31 -3.44 2.73
N LEU A 81 -1.66 -3.56 1.46
CA LEU A 81 -2.61 -2.67 0.77
C LEU A 81 -3.76 -3.47 0.17
N TYR A 82 -4.99 -3.12 0.53
CA TYR A 82 -6.18 -3.87 0.18
C TYR A 82 -7.32 -2.94 -0.22
N PHE A 83 -8.11 -3.32 -1.22
CA PHE A 83 -9.38 -2.71 -1.59
C PHE A 83 -10.46 -3.77 -1.56
N TYR A 84 -11.52 -3.53 -0.83
CA TYR A 84 -12.63 -4.45 -0.66
C TYR A 84 -13.95 -3.73 -0.92
N ASP A 85 -14.93 -4.47 -1.44
CA ASP A 85 -16.32 -4.06 -1.39
C ASP A 85 -16.91 -4.24 0.03
N ASN A 86 -18.18 -3.87 0.21
CA ASN A 86 -18.84 -3.92 1.52
C ASN A 86 -19.06 -5.36 2.07
N ASP A 87 -18.95 -6.39 1.23
CA ASP A 87 -19.05 -7.78 1.68
C ASP A 87 -17.94 -8.14 2.66
N VAL A 88 -16.83 -7.41 2.64
CA VAL A 88 -15.71 -7.61 3.58
C VAL A 88 -16.16 -7.59 5.03
N ILE A 89 -17.18 -6.82 5.38
CA ILE A 89 -17.68 -6.70 6.76
C ILE A 89 -18.20 -8.04 7.26
N GLU A 90 -19.00 -8.73 6.45
CA GLU A 90 -19.58 -10.03 6.83
C GLU A 90 -18.54 -11.16 6.70
N ILE A 91 -17.66 -11.09 5.72
CA ILE A 91 -16.53 -12.02 5.57
C ILE A 91 -15.62 -11.94 6.80
N ALA A 92 -15.22 -10.72 7.20
CA ALA A 92 -14.32 -10.52 8.34
C ALA A 92 -14.93 -10.99 9.66
N LYS A 93 -16.23 -10.79 9.87
CA LYS A 93 -16.96 -11.35 11.04
C LYS A 93 -16.97 -12.87 11.08
N ALA A 94 -16.91 -13.52 9.94
CA ALA A 94 -16.95 -14.98 9.83
C ALA A 94 -15.56 -15.64 9.95
N VAL A 95 -14.47 -14.87 9.88
CA VAL A 95 -13.11 -15.38 10.02
C VAL A 95 -12.91 -15.99 11.40
N LYS A 96 -12.28 -17.14 11.44
CA LYS A 96 -11.91 -17.86 12.67
C LYS A 96 -10.40 -17.76 12.90
N PRO A 97 -9.96 -17.82 14.17
CA PRO A 97 -8.55 -17.85 14.46
C PRO A 97 -7.83 -19.01 13.73
N SER A 98 -6.71 -18.70 13.12
CA SER A 98 -5.84 -19.66 12.45
C SER A 98 -5.19 -20.64 13.45
N LYS A 99 -4.40 -21.60 12.96
CA LYS A 99 -3.58 -22.48 13.82
C LYS A 99 -2.60 -21.70 14.71
N ARG A 100 -2.32 -20.45 14.35
CA ARG A 100 -1.47 -19.50 15.12
C ARG A 100 -2.24 -18.77 16.22
N GLY A 101 -3.58 -18.94 16.28
CA GLY A 101 -4.46 -18.22 17.21
C GLY A 101 -4.79 -16.80 16.78
N GLU A 102 -4.43 -16.39 15.55
CA GLU A 102 -4.63 -15.05 15.02
C GLU A 102 -5.75 -15.04 13.95
N LEU A 103 -6.48 -13.92 13.85
CA LEU A 103 -7.37 -13.66 12.72
C LEU A 103 -6.51 -13.16 11.56
N GLU A 104 -6.48 -13.92 10.47
CA GLU A 104 -5.60 -13.64 9.34
C GLU A 104 -6.35 -12.90 8.23
N ILE A 105 -5.74 -11.81 7.71
CA ILE A 105 -6.27 -11.13 6.53
C ILE A 105 -6.27 -12.05 5.30
N THR A 106 -5.37 -13.01 5.28
CA THR A 106 -5.29 -14.04 4.23
C THR A 106 -6.57 -14.85 4.12
N ASP A 107 -7.29 -15.10 5.23
CA ASP A 107 -8.58 -15.80 5.19
C ASP A 107 -9.67 -14.95 4.54
N VAL A 108 -9.66 -13.65 4.75
CA VAL A 108 -10.53 -12.70 4.03
C VAL A 108 -10.25 -12.75 2.53
N ASN A 109 -8.98 -12.68 2.14
CA ASN A 109 -8.58 -12.75 0.72
C ASN A 109 -8.97 -14.09 0.09
N ASN A 110 -8.80 -15.20 0.82
CA ASN A 110 -9.21 -16.53 0.36
C ASN A 110 -10.72 -16.65 0.17
N ALA A 111 -11.53 -15.98 1.00
CA ALA A 111 -12.98 -15.96 0.80
C ALA A 111 -13.36 -15.30 -0.54
N TYR A 112 -12.70 -14.18 -0.90
CA TYR A 112 -12.88 -13.56 -2.21
C TYR A 112 -12.32 -14.42 -3.36
N LEU A 113 -11.17 -15.06 -3.15
CA LEU A 113 -10.58 -15.96 -4.14
C LEU A 113 -11.52 -17.14 -4.48
N GLN A 114 -12.12 -17.77 -3.46
CA GLN A 114 -13.05 -18.87 -3.63
C GLN A 114 -14.34 -18.47 -4.37
N ARG A 115 -14.75 -17.20 -4.25
CA ARG A 115 -15.90 -16.64 -4.99
C ARG A 115 -15.55 -16.26 -6.44
N GLY A 116 -14.26 -16.26 -6.80
CA GLY A 116 -13.79 -15.75 -8.10
C GLY A 116 -13.77 -14.21 -8.19
N ASP A 117 -13.87 -13.51 -7.05
CA ASP A 117 -14.00 -12.06 -6.96
C ASP A 117 -12.69 -11.39 -6.47
N LEU A 118 -11.57 -12.12 -6.43
CA LEU A 118 -10.27 -11.57 -6.05
C LEU A 118 -9.45 -11.16 -7.29
N ARG A 119 -8.98 -9.93 -7.30
CA ARG A 119 -7.98 -9.43 -8.25
C ARG A 119 -6.64 -9.26 -7.56
N VAL A 120 -5.56 -9.66 -8.21
CA VAL A 120 -4.19 -9.45 -7.72
C VAL A 120 -3.44 -8.58 -8.72
N GLU A 121 -3.20 -7.32 -8.34
CA GLU A 121 -2.33 -6.40 -9.08
C GLU A 121 -0.87 -6.66 -8.72
N ARG A 122 -0.02 -6.92 -9.71
CA ARG A 122 1.40 -7.15 -9.46
C ARG A 122 2.20 -5.87 -9.59
N PHE A 123 3.05 -5.60 -8.61
CA PHE A 123 4.08 -4.58 -8.73
C PHE A 123 5.27 -5.13 -9.50
N GLY A 124 5.73 -4.36 -10.48
CA GLY A 124 6.85 -4.73 -11.34
C GLY A 124 8.19 -4.28 -10.79
N ARG A 125 9.25 -4.52 -11.58
CA ARG A 125 10.59 -4.00 -11.30
C ARG A 125 10.57 -2.47 -11.29
N GLY A 126 11.39 -1.87 -10.43
CA GLY A 126 11.42 -0.42 -10.23
C GLY A 126 10.36 0.11 -9.27
N PHE A 127 9.49 -0.76 -8.76
CA PHE A 127 8.60 -0.45 -7.64
C PHE A 127 9.27 -0.89 -6.34
N ALA A 128 9.13 -0.10 -5.29
CA ALA A 128 9.58 -0.43 -3.95
C ALA A 128 8.37 -0.61 -3.02
N TRP A 129 8.35 -1.74 -2.35
CA TRP A 129 7.53 -1.99 -1.17
C TRP A 129 8.46 -2.32 -0.01
N LEU A 130 8.38 -1.53 1.04
CA LEU A 130 9.24 -1.61 2.20
C LEU A 130 8.34 -1.78 3.43
N ASP A 131 8.55 -2.87 4.15
CA ASP A 131 7.94 -3.13 5.45
C ASP A 131 8.89 -2.61 6.53
N THR A 132 8.43 -1.72 7.40
CA THR A 132 9.27 -1.08 8.44
C THR A 132 9.07 -1.71 9.82
N GLY A 133 8.62 -2.96 9.88
CA GLY A 133 8.29 -3.67 11.11
C GLY A 133 9.48 -4.11 11.97
N THR A 134 10.72 -3.99 11.47
CA THR A 134 11.94 -4.27 12.23
C THR A 134 12.90 -3.09 12.17
N HIS A 135 13.88 -3.04 13.10
CA HIS A 135 14.89 -1.98 13.08
C HIS A 135 15.71 -1.97 11.79
N ASP A 136 16.06 -3.14 11.25
CA ASP A 136 16.83 -3.27 10.02
C ASP A 136 15.99 -2.78 8.81
N SER A 137 14.75 -3.23 8.69
CA SER A 137 13.88 -2.81 7.59
C SER A 137 13.49 -1.32 7.66
N LEU A 138 13.37 -0.75 8.87
CA LEU A 138 13.19 0.69 9.03
C LEU A 138 14.42 1.49 8.56
N LEU A 139 15.63 0.99 8.84
CA LEU A 139 16.86 1.60 8.38
C LEU A 139 16.97 1.53 6.84
N GLU A 140 16.68 0.37 6.25
CA GLU A 140 16.66 0.19 4.80
C GLU A 140 15.65 1.15 4.12
N ALA A 141 14.45 1.28 4.69
CA ALA A 141 13.44 2.21 4.19
C ALA A 141 13.92 3.67 4.27
N SER A 142 14.55 4.06 5.39
CA SER A 142 15.10 5.40 5.58
C SER A 142 16.20 5.72 4.56
N GLN A 143 17.10 4.77 4.30
CA GLN A 143 18.17 4.90 3.30
C GLN A 143 17.61 5.00 1.88
N TYR A 144 16.59 4.21 1.58
CA TYR A 144 15.91 4.27 0.28
C TYR A 144 15.29 5.65 0.05
N VAL A 145 14.49 6.14 0.99
CA VAL A 145 13.85 7.47 0.90
C VAL A 145 14.91 8.55 0.77
N GLN A 146 15.94 8.53 1.62
CA GLN A 146 17.05 9.48 1.55
C GLN A 146 17.71 9.51 0.16
N THR A 147 17.98 8.34 -0.40
CA THR A 147 18.64 8.22 -1.72
C THR A 147 17.77 8.81 -2.82
N ILE A 148 16.49 8.49 -2.85
CA ILE A 148 15.54 9.01 -3.85
C ILE A 148 15.41 10.52 -3.72
N GLU A 149 15.16 11.04 -2.53
CA GLU A 149 14.99 12.48 -2.29
C GLU A 149 16.26 13.28 -2.63
N HIS A 150 17.45 12.79 -2.27
CA HIS A 150 18.69 13.44 -2.61
C HIS A 150 18.96 13.47 -4.12
N ARG A 151 18.55 12.43 -4.84
CA ARG A 151 18.80 12.35 -6.29
C ARG A 151 17.79 13.12 -7.12
N GLN A 152 16.53 13.12 -6.72
CA GLN A 152 15.45 13.74 -7.48
C GLN A 152 15.11 15.17 -7.00
N GLY A 153 15.43 15.51 -5.75
CA GLY A 153 14.99 16.76 -5.14
C GLY A 153 13.52 16.78 -4.75
N LEU A 154 12.79 15.68 -5.03
CA LEU A 154 11.38 15.53 -4.72
C LEU A 154 11.19 14.78 -3.39
N LYS A 155 10.10 15.05 -2.69
CA LYS A 155 9.76 14.35 -1.44
C LYS A 155 8.94 13.10 -1.69
N VAL A 156 9.25 12.04 -0.96
CA VAL A 156 8.42 10.83 -0.95
C VAL A 156 7.24 11.03 0.00
N ALA A 157 6.02 10.79 -0.48
CA ALA A 157 4.77 10.89 0.28
C ALA A 157 4.55 12.28 0.94
N CYS A 158 4.93 13.35 0.27
CA CYS A 158 4.64 14.71 0.71
C CYS A 158 3.14 14.98 0.60
N LEU A 159 2.45 15.06 1.74
CA LEU A 159 0.99 15.17 1.78
C LEU A 159 0.49 16.50 1.19
N GLU A 160 1.22 17.57 1.41
CA GLU A 160 0.90 18.90 0.87
C GLU A 160 1.05 18.95 -0.64
N GLU A 161 2.10 18.34 -1.20
CA GLU A 161 2.29 18.20 -2.64
C GLU A 161 1.16 17.40 -3.27
N ILE A 162 0.82 16.25 -2.67
CA ILE A 162 -0.29 15.41 -3.14
C ILE A 162 -1.61 16.18 -3.10
N ALA A 163 -1.91 16.86 -1.99
CA ALA A 163 -3.13 17.63 -1.83
C ALA A 163 -3.22 18.80 -2.81
N TYR A 164 -2.10 19.47 -3.06
CA TYR A 164 -2.01 20.54 -4.03
C TYR A 164 -2.19 20.04 -5.47
N GLY A 165 -1.48 18.97 -5.84
CA GLY A 165 -1.60 18.33 -7.16
C GLY A 165 -2.99 17.77 -7.46
N GLN A 166 -3.75 17.36 -6.42
CA GLN A 166 -5.13 16.90 -6.52
C GLN A 166 -6.16 18.05 -6.48
N GLY A 167 -5.72 19.31 -6.29
CA GLY A 167 -6.60 20.45 -6.16
C GLY A 167 -7.42 20.49 -4.86
N TRP A 168 -7.01 19.73 -3.83
CA TRP A 168 -7.68 19.74 -2.51
C TRP A 168 -7.29 20.95 -1.68
N ILE A 169 -6.11 21.50 -1.92
CA ILE A 169 -5.65 22.78 -1.37
C ILE A 169 -5.21 23.70 -2.51
N ASP A 170 -5.37 24.99 -2.32
CA ASP A 170 -4.88 26.01 -3.23
C ASP A 170 -3.43 26.45 -2.90
N ARG A 171 -2.88 27.28 -3.79
CA ARG A 171 -1.53 27.84 -3.63
C ARG A 171 -1.35 28.63 -2.33
N GLU A 172 -2.40 29.35 -1.91
CA GLU A 172 -2.35 30.14 -0.67
C GLU A 172 -2.25 29.24 0.56
N CYS A 173 -3.02 28.13 0.58
CA CYS A 173 -2.94 27.12 1.62
C CYS A 173 -1.55 26.46 1.64
N LEU A 174 -0.99 26.08 0.48
CA LEU A 174 0.35 25.50 0.36
C LEU A 174 1.42 26.46 0.94
N LEU A 175 1.34 27.76 0.61
CA LEU A 175 2.27 28.77 1.13
C LEU A 175 2.15 28.94 2.66
N ARG A 176 0.94 28.90 3.21
CA ARG A 176 0.77 28.92 4.67
C ARG A 176 1.41 27.71 5.35
N GLN A 177 1.28 26.51 4.77
CA GLN A 177 1.95 25.32 5.27
C GLN A 177 3.47 25.44 5.17
N ALA A 178 3.99 25.92 4.04
CA ALA A 178 5.42 26.17 3.86
C ALA A 178 5.98 27.13 4.92
N GLN A 179 5.25 28.20 5.24
CA GLN A 179 5.62 29.16 6.30
C GLN A 179 5.64 28.51 7.70
N ALA A 180 4.69 27.60 7.98
CA ALA A 180 4.66 26.90 9.26
C ALA A 180 5.90 26.00 9.47
N PHE A 181 6.44 25.41 8.41
CA PHE A 181 7.70 24.65 8.45
C PHE A 181 8.95 25.54 8.43
N GLY A 182 8.82 26.83 8.13
CA GLY A 182 9.86 27.85 8.21
C GLY A 182 11.08 27.55 7.33
N LYS A 183 12.28 27.65 7.90
CA LYS A 183 13.55 27.47 7.17
C LYS A 183 14.02 26.01 7.05
N THR A 184 13.17 25.04 7.40
CA THR A 184 13.51 23.61 7.22
C THR A 184 13.61 23.27 5.73
N GLY A 185 14.35 22.21 5.38
CA GLY A 185 14.40 21.72 4.00
C GLY A 185 13.02 21.32 3.45
N TYR A 186 12.11 20.86 4.33
CA TYR A 186 10.73 20.57 3.95
C TYR A 186 9.93 21.83 3.60
N GLY A 187 10.03 22.88 4.45
CA GLY A 187 9.38 24.15 4.18
C GLY A 187 9.89 24.81 2.88
N GLN A 188 11.19 24.75 2.62
CA GLN A 188 11.80 25.24 1.37
C GLN A 188 11.28 24.48 0.15
N TYR A 189 11.12 23.15 0.27
CA TYR A 189 10.53 22.33 -0.77
C TYR A 189 9.09 22.74 -1.10
N LEU A 190 8.24 22.97 -0.08
CA LEU A 190 6.87 23.45 -0.29
C LEU A 190 6.82 24.84 -0.95
N PHE A 191 7.77 25.74 -0.62
CA PHE A 191 7.89 27.02 -1.30
C PHE A 191 8.21 26.84 -2.79
N SER A 192 9.19 25.97 -3.14
CA SER A 192 9.54 25.74 -4.55
C SER A 192 8.35 25.19 -5.36
N LEU A 193 7.57 24.26 -4.79
CA LEU A 193 6.35 23.75 -5.43
C LEU A 193 5.33 24.87 -5.73
N ALA A 194 5.22 25.86 -4.86
CA ALA A 194 4.30 26.98 -5.07
C ALA A 194 4.82 27.99 -6.10
N GLU A 195 6.12 27.99 -6.44
CA GLU A 195 6.74 28.87 -7.43
C GLU A 195 6.77 28.28 -8.85
N GLU A 196 6.79 26.93 -8.96
CA GLU A 196 6.86 26.21 -10.24
C GLU A 196 5.52 26.19 -11.04
N ASN A 197 4.41 26.60 -10.44
CA ASN A 197 3.09 26.71 -11.00
C ASN A 197 2.61 28.17 -10.87
#